data_f6fe2c52564818cb88f69452f656f1c5
#
_entry.id   f6fe2c52564818cb88f69452f656f1c5
#
_cell.length_a   1.000
_cell.length_b   1.000
_cell.length_c   1.000
_cell.angle_alpha   90.00
_cell.angle_beta   90.00
_cell.angle_gamma   90.00
#
_symmetry.space_group_name_H-M   'P 1'
#
loop_
_entity.id
_entity.type
_entity.pdbx_description
1 polymer ?
#
loop_
_entity_poly.entity_id
_entity_poly.type
_entity_poly.pdbx_seq_one_letter_code
_entity_poly.pdbx_strand_id
1 'polypeptide(L)'
;MYYKLSLMADYLKWFNELSSDDIALVGGKNASLGELMRLGANVPEGFAVTSHAYDKFIQTNGLTEFIERQLADVDVNDVEKLEIASKGIREKILEARFPKDLEDSIIDSYEKLCKLSQNGNVSCAVRSSATAEDL
;
A
#
# COMPACT_ATOMS: atom_id res chain seq x y z
N MET A 1 24.16 17.75 4.76
CA MET A 1 22.74 18.10 4.80
C MET A 1 21.91 17.50 3.67
N TYR A 2 22.51 16.73 2.76
CA TYR A 2 21.82 16.11 1.60
C TYR A 2 21.43 14.63 1.77
N TYR A 3 21.83 13.97 2.86
CA TYR A 3 21.58 12.53 3.09
C TYR A 3 20.23 12.21 3.77
N LYS A 4 19.47 13.20 4.22
CA LYS A 4 18.20 12.99 4.93
C LYS A 4 16.97 13.02 4.02
N LEU A 5 17.11 13.46 2.77
CA LEU A 5 16.02 13.49 1.78
C LEU A 5 15.84 12.17 1.00
N SER A 6 16.85 11.28 1.02
CA SER A 6 16.79 10.01 0.29
C SER A 6 16.18 8.84 1.07
N LEU A 7 15.90 8.99 2.36
CA LEU A 7 15.38 7.92 3.23
C LEU A 7 13.89 8.08 3.61
N MET A 8 13.25 9.18 3.18
CA MET A 8 11.79 9.34 3.37
C MET A 8 10.99 8.94 2.13
N ALA A 9 11.61 8.23 1.19
CA ALA A 9 11.30 8.42 -0.22
C ALA A 9 10.32 7.45 -0.85
N ASP A 10 9.92 6.32 -0.29
CA ASP A 10 9.17 5.35 -1.09
C ASP A 10 7.92 4.75 -0.43
N TYR A 11 7.32 5.44 0.54
CA TYR A 11 6.06 4.97 1.11
C TYR A 11 4.85 5.25 0.22
N LEU A 12 4.95 6.26 -0.63
CA LEU A 12 3.85 6.71 -1.49
C LEU A 12 4.37 7.08 -2.88
N LYS A 13 3.59 6.74 -3.90
CA LYS A 13 3.81 7.12 -5.30
C LYS A 13 2.53 7.68 -5.89
N TRP A 14 2.61 8.84 -6.54
CA TRP A 14 1.47 9.40 -7.27
C TRP A 14 1.25 8.66 -8.59
N PHE A 15 0.01 8.56 -9.05
CA PHE A 15 -0.30 7.82 -10.28
C PHE A 15 0.43 8.36 -11.50
N ASN A 16 0.64 9.67 -11.58
CA ASN A 16 1.41 10.29 -12.66
C ASN A 16 2.92 9.98 -12.66
N GLU A 17 3.44 9.42 -11.57
CA GLU A 17 4.84 8.98 -11.43
C GLU A 17 5.01 7.48 -11.76
N LEU A 18 3.90 6.74 -11.89
CA LEU A 18 3.92 5.29 -12.04
C LEU A 18 4.06 4.84 -13.49
N SER A 19 4.66 3.67 -13.66
CA SER A 19 4.80 2.94 -14.91
C SER A 19 4.64 1.44 -14.71
N SER A 20 4.69 0.68 -15.81
CA SER A 20 4.74 -0.78 -15.77
C SER A 20 5.94 -1.34 -14.99
N ASP A 21 7.01 -0.57 -14.83
CA ASP A 21 8.20 -0.98 -14.08
C ASP A 21 7.97 -0.98 -12.56
N ASP A 22 6.91 -0.30 -12.09
CA ASP A 22 6.59 -0.15 -10.67
C ASP A 22 5.68 -1.27 -10.10
N ILE A 23 5.36 -2.31 -10.88
CA ILE A 23 4.45 -3.40 -10.45
C ILE A 23 4.90 -4.02 -9.13
N ALA A 24 6.20 -4.29 -8.96
CA ALA A 24 6.74 -4.88 -7.74
C ALA A 24 6.61 -3.95 -6.51
N LEU A 25 6.44 -2.64 -6.74
CA LEU A 25 6.34 -1.64 -5.69
C LEU A 25 4.90 -1.30 -5.32
N VAL A 26 4.01 -1.22 -6.31
CA VAL A 26 2.64 -0.70 -6.13
C VAL A 26 1.54 -1.66 -6.58
N GLY A 27 1.89 -2.80 -7.16
CA GLY A 27 0.96 -3.77 -7.73
C GLY A 27 0.45 -3.39 -9.11
N GLY A 28 -0.05 -4.39 -9.84
CA GLY A 28 -0.46 -4.24 -11.24
C GLY A 28 -1.57 -3.21 -11.47
N LYS A 29 -2.55 -3.12 -10.56
CA LYS A 29 -3.65 -2.15 -10.68
C LYS A 29 -3.16 -0.71 -10.67
N ASN A 30 -2.25 -0.36 -9.74
CA ASN A 30 -1.72 1.00 -9.65
C ASN A 30 -0.76 1.32 -10.80
N ALA A 31 0.10 0.38 -11.19
CA ALA A 31 0.98 0.53 -12.35
C ALA A 31 0.17 0.79 -13.63
N SER A 32 -0.92 0.06 -13.83
CA SER A 32 -1.84 0.26 -14.96
C SER A 32 -2.50 1.64 -14.97
N LEU A 33 -2.85 2.20 -13.80
CA LEU A 33 -3.38 3.57 -13.72
C LEU A 33 -2.34 4.59 -14.18
N GLY A 34 -1.08 4.42 -13.81
CA GLY A 34 0.03 5.26 -14.30
C GLY A 34 0.19 5.20 -15.82
N GLU A 35 0.17 4.01 -16.40
CA GLU A 35 0.24 3.85 -17.84
C GLU A 35 -0.95 4.51 -18.56
N LEU A 36 -2.17 4.35 -18.04
CA LEU A 36 -3.36 5.00 -18.59
C LEU A 36 -3.24 6.52 -18.56
N MET A 37 -2.71 7.11 -17.49
CA MET A 37 -2.45 8.55 -17.43
C MET A 37 -1.45 9.00 -18.51
N ARG A 38 -0.38 8.24 -18.72
CA ARG A 38 0.62 8.53 -19.77
C ARG A 38 0.02 8.47 -21.18
N LEU A 39 -0.94 7.60 -21.38
CA LEU A 39 -1.68 7.49 -22.67
C LEU A 39 -2.75 8.57 -22.83
N GLY A 40 -2.88 9.50 -21.88
CA GLY A 40 -3.85 10.59 -21.92
C GLY A 40 -5.27 10.19 -21.53
N ALA A 41 -5.45 9.02 -20.93
CA ALA A 41 -6.74 8.64 -20.36
C ALA A 41 -7.10 9.54 -19.16
N ASN A 42 -8.38 9.84 -19.00
CA ASN A 42 -8.88 10.62 -17.87
C ASN A 42 -8.93 9.77 -16.60
N VAL A 43 -7.77 9.61 -15.95
CA VAL A 43 -7.63 8.94 -14.67
C VAL A 43 -7.69 10.00 -13.56
N PRO A 44 -8.54 9.85 -12.54
CA PRO A 44 -8.56 10.76 -11.40
C PRO A 44 -7.20 10.79 -10.69
N GLU A 45 -6.84 11.95 -10.14
CA GLU A 45 -5.65 12.09 -9.30
C GLU A 45 -5.72 11.14 -8.09
N GLY A 46 -4.58 10.59 -7.73
CA GLY A 46 -4.46 9.66 -6.63
C GLY A 46 -3.03 9.20 -6.40
N PHE A 47 -2.85 8.44 -5.34
CA PHE A 47 -1.55 7.89 -4.98
C PHE A 47 -1.68 6.44 -4.50
N ALA A 48 -0.61 5.70 -4.64
CA ALA A 48 -0.45 4.34 -4.13
C ALA A 48 0.40 4.34 -2.86
N VAL A 49 -0.01 3.55 -1.86
CA VAL A 49 0.84 3.17 -0.73
C VAL A 49 1.66 1.96 -1.18
N THR A 50 2.98 2.06 -1.06
CA THR A 50 3.91 1.09 -1.63
C THR A 50 4.09 -0.17 -0.78
N SER A 51 4.68 -1.22 -1.37
CA SER A 51 5.10 -2.42 -0.64
C SER A 51 6.11 -2.09 0.46
N HIS A 52 7.00 -1.11 0.27
CA HIS A 52 7.92 -0.65 1.30
C HIS A 52 7.21 -0.07 2.53
N ALA A 53 6.09 0.63 2.32
CA ALA A 53 5.26 1.12 3.41
C ALA A 53 4.61 -0.04 4.18
N TYR A 54 4.14 -1.06 3.47
CA TYR A 54 3.61 -2.27 4.06
C TYR A 54 4.67 -3.00 4.90
N ASP A 55 5.87 -3.20 4.35
CA ASP A 55 6.99 -3.83 5.06
C ASP A 55 7.37 -3.06 6.34
N LYS A 56 7.41 -1.73 6.23
CA LYS A 56 7.65 -0.85 7.39
C LYS A 56 6.60 -1.04 8.48
N PHE A 57 5.32 -1.10 8.10
CA PHE A 57 4.21 -1.33 9.01
C PHE A 57 4.31 -2.68 9.71
N ILE A 58 4.54 -3.75 8.96
CA ILE A 58 4.66 -5.12 9.47
C ILE A 58 5.85 -5.24 10.43
N GLN A 59 7.02 -4.74 10.04
CA GLN A 59 8.25 -4.81 10.84
C GLN A 59 8.14 -4.00 12.13
N THR A 60 7.64 -2.75 12.05
CA THR A 60 7.53 -1.88 13.22
C THR A 60 6.58 -2.44 14.28
N ASN A 61 5.56 -3.18 13.86
CA ASN A 61 4.61 -3.82 14.76
C ASN A 61 5.00 -5.25 15.16
N GLY A 62 6.16 -5.76 14.72
CA GLY A 62 6.64 -7.12 15.04
C GLY A 62 5.71 -8.22 14.49
N LEU A 63 5.03 -7.97 13.37
CA LEU A 63 4.04 -8.89 12.82
C LEU A 63 4.65 -10.00 11.97
N THR A 64 5.89 -9.86 11.51
CA THR A 64 6.54 -10.84 10.63
C THR A 64 6.52 -12.25 11.23
N GLU A 65 7.07 -12.42 12.43
CA GLU A 65 7.11 -13.72 13.11
C GLU A 65 5.72 -14.27 13.45
N PHE A 66 4.77 -13.39 13.73
CA PHE A 66 3.39 -13.79 13.99
C PHE A 66 2.76 -14.37 12.72
N ILE A 67 2.89 -13.69 11.59
CA ILE A 67 2.35 -14.14 10.29
C ILE A 67 3.01 -15.47 9.88
N GLU A 68 4.34 -15.57 9.98
CA GLU A 68 5.07 -16.79 9.66
C GLU A 68 4.58 -17.98 10.50
N ARG A 69 4.38 -17.80 11.80
CA ARG A 69 3.85 -18.85 12.68
C ARG A 69 2.42 -19.25 12.34
N GLN A 70 1.57 -18.30 11.98
CA GLN A 70 0.19 -18.61 11.60
C GLN A 70 0.10 -19.42 10.30
N LEU A 71 1.08 -19.26 9.42
CA LEU A 71 1.10 -19.90 8.11
C LEU A 71 1.97 -21.17 8.05
N ALA A 72 2.84 -21.40 9.03
CA ALA A 72 3.85 -22.46 9.02
C ALA A 72 3.29 -23.88 8.81
N ASP A 73 2.12 -24.17 9.40
CA ASP A 73 1.49 -25.49 9.38
C ASP A 73 0.17 -25.51 8.59
N VAL A 74 -0.09 -24.48 7.78
CA VAL A 74 -1.31 -24.37 6.99
C VAL A 74 -1.10 -25.02 5.62
N ASP A 75 -1.80 -26.14 5.37
CA ASP A 75 -1.92 -26.66 4.01
C ASP A 75 -2.89 -25.75 3.23
N VAL A 76 -2.43 -25.26 2.08
CA VAL A 76 -3.22 -24.39 1.18
C VAL A 76 -4.52 -25.04 0.69
N ASN A 77 -4.60 -26.39 0.76
CA ASN A 77 -5.79 -27.16 0.42
C ASN A 77 -6.77 -27.31 1.61
N ASP A 78 -6.34 -27.00 2.83
CA ASP A 78 -7.19 -27.00 4.03
C ASP A 78 -7.81 -25.61 4.20
N VAL A 79 -8.95 -25.42 3.53
CA VAL A 79 -9.65 -24.13 3.49
C VAL A 79 -10.02 -23.63 4.88
N GLU A 80 -10.42 -24.54 5.79
CA GLU A 80 -10.83 -24.17 7.16
C GLU A 80 -9.64 -23.60 7.96
N LYS A 81 -8.49 -24.28 7.93
CA LYS A 81 -7.26 -23.79 8.60
C LYS A 81 -6.75 -22.50 7.99
N LEU A 82 -6.82 -22.41 6.66
CA LEU A 82 -6.42 -21.18 5.94
C LEU A 82 -7.30 -19.99 6.34
N GLU A 83 -8.62 -20.21 6.49
CA GLU A 83 -9.54 -19.15 6.92
C GLU A 83 -9.28 -18.71 8.36
N ILE A 84 -9.04 -19.65 9.28
CA ILE A 84 -8.70 -19.34 10.67
C ILE A 84 -7.40 -18.54 10.74
N ALA A 85 -6.34 -18.99 10.06
CA ALA A 85 -5.06 -18.30 10.03
C ALA A 85 -5.19 -16.88 9.45
N SER A 86 -5.88 -16.76 8.31
CA SER A 86 -6.14 -15.47 7.65
C SER A 86 -6.92 -14.51 8.52
N LYS A 87 -7.93 -15.01 9.24
CA LYS A 87 -8.72 -14.20 10.18
C LYS A 87 -7.83 -13.67 11.31
N GLY A 88 -7.05 -14.54 11.94
CA GLY A 88 -6.15 -14.13 13.02
C GLY A 88 -5.10 -13.08 12.57
N ILE A 89 -4.56 -13.24 11.36
CA ILE A 89 -3.62 -12.28 10.78
C ILE A 89 -4.31 -10.93 10.55
N ARG A 90 -5.50 -10.92 9.93
CA ARG A 90 -6.27 -9.68 9.69
C ARG A 90 -6.61 -8.95 10.99
N GLU A 91 -7.07 -9.66 12.01
CA GLU A 91 -7.37 -9.09 13.31
C GLU A 91 -6.14 -8.44 13.93
N LYS A 92 -4.99 -9.12 13.85
CA LYS A 92 -3.72 -8.58 14.37
C LYS A 92 -3.24 -7.35 13.62
N ILE A 93 -3.41 -7.32 12.31
CA ILE A 93 -3.11 -6.14 11.48
C ILE A 93 -4.01 -4.96 11.85
N LEU A 94 -5.30 -5.19 12.09
CA LEU A 94 -6.27 -4.14 12.45
C LEU A 94 -6.00 -3.53 13.84
N GLU A 95 -5.42 -4.29 14.76
CA GLU A 95 -5.01 -3.80 16.09
C GLU A 95 -3.70 -2.99 16.05
N ALA A 96 -2.90 -3.17 15.01
CA ALA A 96 -1.59 -2.55 14.88
C ALA A 96 -1.70 -1.04 14.59
N ARG A 97 -0.66 -0.29 14.97
CA ARG A 97 -0.61 1.17 14.78
C ARG A 97 0.29 1.53 13.62
N PHE A 98 -0.12 2.53 12.87
CA PHE A 98 0.75 3.10 11.86
C PHE A 98 2.00 3.71 12.50
N PRO A 99 3.21 3.42 11.98
CA PRO A 99 4.39 4.22 12.29
C PRO A 99 4.11 5.69 11.98
N LYS A 100 4.56 6.58 12.87
CA LYS A 100 4.22 8.01 12.77
C LYS A 100 4.64 8.66 11.44
N ASP A 101 5.80 8.31 10.95
CA ASP A 101 6.33 8.77 9.66
C ASP A 101 5.48 8.33 8.47
N LEU A 102 4.97 7.11 8.52
CA LEU A 102 4.06 6.59 7.49
C LEU A 102 2.68 7.23 7.57
N GLU A 103 2.13 7.36 8.78
CA GLU A 103 0.86 8.04 9.02
C GLU A 103 0.89 9.47 8.49
N ASP A 104 1.93 10.24 8.86
CA ASP A 104 2.09 11.61 8.41
C ASP A 104 2.19 11.70 6.87
N SER A 105 2.94 10.79 6.25
CA SER A 105 3.08 10.76 4.79
C SER A 105 1.74 10.52 4.08
N ILE A 106 0.89 9.65 4.63
CA ILE A 106 -0.46 9.38 4.07
C ILE A 106 -1.35 10.61 4.23
N ILE A 107 -1.35 11.23 5.43
CA ILE A 107 -2.15 12.42 5.71
C ILE A 107 -1.73 13.58 4.81
N ASP A 108 -0.44 13.88 4.71
CA ASP A 108 0.09 14.94 3.86
C ASP A 108 -0.28 14.73 2.39
N SER A 109 -0.24 13.49 1.91
CA SER A 109 -0.62 13.17 0.54
C SER A 109 -2.12 13.32 0.30
N TYR A 110 -2.95 12.95 1.26
CA TYR A 110 -4.39 13.20 1.18
C TYR A 110 -4.72 14.69 1.20
N GLU A 111 -4.08 15.48 2.06
CA GLU A 111 -4.24 16.93 2.07
C GLU A 111 -3.82 17.58 0.75
N LYS A 112 -2.73 17.07 0.14
CA LYS A 112 -2.31 17.50 -1.19
C LYS A 112 -3.36 17.16 -2.25
N LEU A 113 -3.93 15.95 -2.19
CA LEU A 113 -5.02 15.53 -3.09
C LEU A 113 -6.24 16.43 -2.94
N CYS A 114 -6.62 16.80 -1.71
CA CYS A 114 -7.71 17.74 -1.44
C CYS A 114 -7.44 19.14 -2.03
N LYS A 115 -6.19 19.61 -1.98
CA LYS A 115 -5.79 20.90 -2.56
C LYS A 115 -5.84 20.90 -4.09
N LEU A 116 -5.57 19.76 -4.73
CA LEU A 116 -5.71 19.60 -6.18
C LEU A 116 -7.16 19.59 -6.63
N SER A 117 -8.07 19.22 -5.75
CA SER A 117 -9.52 19.28 -6.01
C SER A 117 -10.06 20.68 -5.69
N GLN A 118 -10.87 21.24 -6.58
CA GLN A 118 -11.49 22.56 -6.40
C GLN A 118 -12.48 22.63 -5.23
N ASN A 119 -12.86 21.51 -4.63
CA ASN A 119 -13.93 21.41 -3.61
C ASN A 119 -13.41 21.19 -2.17
N GLY A 120 -12.11 21.25 -1.91
CA GLY A 120 -11.53 21.22 -0.57
C GLY A 120 -11.50 19.83 0.11
N ASN A 121 -12.59 19.08 0.12
CA ASN A 121 -12.64 17.68 0.61
C ASN A 121 -12.95 16.73 -0.55
N VAL A 122 -12.13 15.68 -0.69
CA VAL A 122 -12.27 14.69 -1.75
C VAL A 122 -12.74 13.37 -1.17
N SER A 123 -13.83 12.84 -1.72
CA SER A 123 -14.19 11.44 -1.49
C SER A 123 -13.27 10.54 -2.31
N CYS A 124 -12.54 9.65 -1.65
CA CYS A 124 -11.60 8.74 -2.30
C CYS A 124 -12.15 7.32 -2.32
N ALA A 125 -11.90 6.61 -3.41
CA ALA A 125 -12.01 5.16 -3.46
C ALA A 125 -10.69 4.56 -2.95
N VAL A 126 -10.73 3.86 -1.82
CA VAL A 126 -9.58 3.12 -1.30
C VAL A 126 -9.68 1.67 -1.78
N ARG A 127 -8.63 1.19 -2.44
CA ARG A 127 -8.58 -0.16 -3.04
C ARG A 127 -7.32 -0.88 -2.63
N SER A 128 -7.43 -2.19 -2.40
CA SER A 128 -6.26 -3.06 -2.27
C SER A 128 -5.57 -3.23 -3.63
N SER A 129 -4.25 -3.34 -3.59
CA SER A 129 -3.43 -3.73 -4.73
C SER A 129 -2.35 -4.66 -4.22
N ALA A 130 -2.15 -5.80 -4.86
CA ALA A 130 -1.11 -6.75 -4.50
C ALA A 130 -0.09 -6.85 -5.64
N THR A 131 1.16 -7.11 -5.27
CA THR A 131 2.26 -7.26 -6.23
C THR A 131 2.22 -8.60 -6.98
N ALA A 132 1.40 -9.54 -6.52
CA ALA A 132 1.24 -10.91 -7.04
C ALA A 132 -0.25 -11.27 -7.29
N GLU A 133 -1.10 -10.31 -7.67
CA GLU A 133 -2.54 -10.57 -7.93
C GLU A 133 -2.78 -11.41 -9.19
N ASP A 134 -1.84 -11.41 -10.12
CA ASP A 134 -1.98 -12.02 -11.45
C ASP A 134 -1.11 -13.29 -11.61
N LEU A 135 -0.69 -13.93 -10.52
CA LEU A 135 0.10 -15.17 -10.55
C LEU A 135 -0.78 -16.42 -10.37
#